data_7edbccba4257469e8c38fe844e0063fb
#
_entry.id   7edbccba4257469e8c38fe844e0063fb
#
_cell.length_a   1.000
_cell.length_b   1.000
_cell.length_c   1.000
_cell.angle_alpha   90.00
_cell.angle_beta   90.00
_cell.angle_gamma   90.00
#
_symmetry.space_group_name_H-M   'P 1'
#
loop_
_entity.id
_entity.type
_entity.pdbx_description
1 polymer ?
#
loop_
_entity_poly.entity_id
_entity_poly.type
_entity_poly.pdbx_seq_one_letter_code
_entity_poly.pdbx_strand_id
1 'polypeptide(L)'
;DRLRAAATKAGLKVDGQTRAELALEMFLAAPRVLSEAHSEQKLVRLTSFEHYGGKEPADMAKAFKPLGAEVQAAMAKALDEWFAEHNRGKGTARVGVHAIDGEYYFIIRHGDTFTRVAKVKEQKTEMLHFRPEKDDVGVYSPELNEIRIHAGTKGERDLYRREFGLRLFGDPDYFSKKKAYALDPLLADGSDALNVEGCGDLERAVLREYEVAFDNGFEEVVIRRARDIFGAAEARPVKGDAIPRGGRLVRASFDLYFAGKKKARKVQIRLPNTLKLGRHCDAQAVLWWLS
;
A
#
# COMPACT_ATOMS: atom_id res chain seq x y z
N ASP A 1 6.47 10.63 -19.32
CA ASP A 1 6.77 9.23 -19.66
C ASP A 1 8.05 8.79 -18.94
N ARG A 2 7.92 7.92 -17.91
CA ARG A 2 9.02 7.52 -17.00
C ARG A 2 10.16 6.80 -17.74
N LEU A 3 9.85 5.99 -18.75
CA LEU A 3 10.87 5.33 -19.57
C LEU A 3 11.76 6.37 -20.26
N ARG A 4 11.17 7.41 -20.82
CA ARG A 4 11.92 8.51 -21.45
C ARG A 4 12.77 9.27 -20.43
N ALA A 5 12.22 9.58 -19.28
CA ALA A 5 12.98 10.23 -18.19
C ALA A 5 14.17 9.37 -17.73
N ALA A 6 13.96 8.06 -17.57
CA ALA A 6 15.03 7.12 -17.21
C ALA A 6 16.11 7.02 -18.29
N ALA A 7 15.71 7.01 -19.58
CA ALA A 7 16.65 7.00 -20.70
C ALA A 7 17.49 8.29 -20.77
N THR A 8 16.85 9.45 -20.57
CA THR A 8 17.57 10.73 -20.46
C THR A 8 18.56 10.73 -19.31
N LYS A 9 18.17 10.21 -18.14
CA LYS A 9 19.07 10.04 -16.97
C LYS A 9 20.26 9.12 -17.28
N ALA A 10 20.06 8.13 -18.15
CA ALA A 10 21.10 7.23 -18.65
C ALA A 10 21.95 7.82 -19.77
N GLY A 11 21.70 9.06 -20.21
CA GLY A 11 22.42 9.73 -21.30
C GLY A 11 22.05 9.22 -22.70
N LEU A 12 20.93 8.51 -22.85
CA LEU A 12 20.47 7.98 -24.12
C LEU A 12 19.65 9.01 -24.90
N LYS A 13 19.71 8.93 -26.24
CA LYS A 13 18.92 9.79 -27.13
C LYS A 13 17.47 9.34 -27.14
N VAL A 14 16.55 10.24 -26.81
CA VAL A 14 15.11 9.90 -26.62
C VAL A 14 14.27 10.32 -27.83
N ASP A 15 14.72 11.35 -28.59
CA ASP A 15 13.94 11.93 -29.68
C ASP A 15 13.88 11.01 -30.89
N GLY A 16 12.67 10.90 -31.46
CA GLY A 16 12.40 10.08 -32.62
C GLY A 16 12.26 8.58 -32.38
N GLN A 17 12.47 8.11 -31.14
CA GLN A 17 12.38 6.68 -30.83
C GLN A 17 10.98 6.28 -30.32
N THR A 18 10.55 5.09 -30.73
CA THR A 18 9.39 4.40 -30.14
C THR A 18 9.71 3.91 -28.72
N ARG A 19 8.69 3.60 -27.94
CA ARG A 19 8.89 3.02 -26.59
C ARG A 19 9.63 1.67 -26.64
N ALA A 20 9.40 0.87 -27.67
CA ALA A 20 10.04 -0.45 -27.81
C ALA A 20 11.53 -0.32 -28.13
N GLU A 21 11.89 0.56 -29.06
CA GLU A 21 13.28 0.86 -29.39
C GLU A 21 14.04 1.41 -28.21
N LEU A 22 13.46 2.37 -27.49
CA LEU A 22 14.06 2.95 -26.30
C LEU A 22 14.25 1.90 -25.18
N ALA A 23 13.27 1.01 -24.97
CA ALA A 23 13.39 -0.06 -23.99
C ALA A 23 14.50 -1.05 -24.37
N LEU A 24 14.64 -1.39 -25.65
CA LEU A 24 15.69 -2.27 -26.14
C LEU A 24 17.08 -1.62 -25.99
N GLU A 25 17.21 -0.36 -26.35
CA GLU A 25 18.46 0.38 -26.20
C GLU A 25 18.87 0.49 -24.74
N MET A 26 17.92 0.82 -23.86
CA MET A 26 18.17 0.83 -22.41
C MET A 26 18.57 -0.55 -21.87
N PHE A 27 17.94 -1.62 -22.37
CA PHE A 27 18.29 -2.98 -21.96
C PHE A 27 19.74 -3.32 -22.32
N LEU A 28 20.20 -2.88 -23.48
CA LEU A 28 21.57 -3.15 -23.97
C LEU A 28 22.61 -2.23 -23.33
N ALA A 29 22.31 -0.93 -23.20
CA ALA A 29 23.29 0.08 -22.77
C ALA A 29 23.24 0.34 -21.25
N ALA A 30 22.09 0.28 -20.62
CA ALA A 30 21.89 0.64 -19.22
C ALA A 30 20.87 -0.29 -18.53
N PRO A 31 21.09 -1.61 -18.46
CA PRO A 31 20.12 -2.57 -17.96
C PRO A 31 19.73 -2.33 -16.48
N ARG A 32 20.66 -1.78 -15.68
CA ARG A 32 20.36 -1.41 -14.27
C ARG A 32 19.36 -0.28 -14.18
N VAL A 33 19.52 0.78 -14.98
CA VAL A 33 18.60 1.94 -15.01
C VAL A 33 17.21 1.51 -15.48
N LEU A 34 17.13 0.62 -16.45
CA LEU A 34 15.87 0.04 -16.91
C LEU A 34 15.20 -0.78 -15.79
N SER A 35 15.97 -1.61 -15.09
CA SER A 35 15.47 -2.40 -13.95
C SER A 35 14.97 -1.51 -12.80
N GLU A 36 15.69 -0.44 -12.48
CA GLU A 36 15.29 0.56 -11.48
C GLU A 36 13.98 1.25 -11.88
N ALA A 37 13.88 1.74 -13.12
CA ALA A 37 12.67 2.37 -13.64
C ALA A 37 11.46 1.43 -13.66
N HIS A 38 11.69 0.13 -13.94
CA HIS A 38 10.65 -0.89 -13.86
C HIS A 38 10.20 -1.14 -12.41
N SER A 39 11.14 -1.21 -11.48
CA SER A 39 10.85 -1.34 -10.05
C SER A 39 10.05 -0.15 -9.52
N GLU A 40 10.47 1.09 -9.82
CA GLU A 40 9.71 2.30 -9.49
C GLU A 40 8.30 2.29 -10.08
N GLN A 41 8.12 1.78 -11.30
CA GLN A 41 6.79 1.64 -11.91
C GLN A 41 5.90 0.65 -11.17
N LYS A 42 6.47 -0.44 -10.64
CA LYS A 42 5.72 -1.39 -9.78
C LYS A 42 5.27 -0.72 -8.49
N LEU A 43 6.14 0.06 -7.83
CA LEU A 43 5.84 0.75 -6.57
C LEU A 43 4.62 1.65 -6.67
N VAL A 44 4.56 2.47 -7.72
CA VAL A 44 3.44 3.40 -7.94
C VAL A 44 2.10 2.69 -8.25
N ARG A 45 2.13 1.39 -8.56
CA ARG A 45 0.92 0.60 -8.84
C ARG A 45 0.34 -0.06 -7.60
N LEU A 46 1.06 -0.07 -6.50
CA LEU A 46 0.56 -0.61 -5.24
C LEU A 46 -0.55 0.29 -4.71
N THR A 47 -1.62 -0.33 -4.26
CA THR A 47 -2.84 0.40 -3.86
C THR A 47 -3.31 0.06 -2.45
N SER A 48 -2.71 -0.92 -1.79
CA SER A 48 -3.16 -1.38 -0.46
C SER A 48 -1.98 -1.42 0.50
N PHE A 49 -2.06 -0.66 1.58
CA PHE A 49 -1.03 -0.60 2.61
C PHE A 49 -1.66 -0.70 3.99
N GLU A 50 -0.92 -1.29 4.94
CA GLU A 50 -1.16 -1.08 6.36
C GLU A 50 -0.32 0.09 6.85
N HIS A 51 -0.91 0.96 7.65
CA HIS A 51 -0.35 2.21 8.13
C HIS A 51 0.02 2.12 9.62
N TYR A 52 1.21 2.60 9.96
CA TYR A 52 1.75 2.57 11.32
C TYR A 52 2.40 3.90 11.65
N GLY A 53 1.80 4.65 12.57
CA GLY A 53 2.34 5.93 13.04
C GLY A 53 3.59 5.75 13.89
N GLY A 54 4.55 6.66 13.74
CA GLY A 54 5.72 6.74 14.59
C GLY A 54 5.42 7.25 15.98
N LYS A 55 6.38 7.10 16.91
CA LYS A 55 6.28 7.67 18.24
C LYS A 55 6.37 9.20 18.21
N GLU A 56 5.62 9.85 19.09
CA GLU A 56 5.77 11.26 19.42
C GLU A 56 6.95 11.46 20.40
N PRO A 57 7.70 12.58 20.34
CA PRO A 57 7.48 13.74 19.48
C PRO A 57 8.07 13.57 18.08
N ALA A 58 7.49 14.29 17.12
CA ALA A 58 7.91 14.33 15.71
C ALA A 58 9.38 14.78 15.48
N ASP A 59 10.07 15.26 16.51
CA ASP A 59 11.49 15.63 16.45
C ASP A 59 12.40 14.43 16.13
N MET A 60 11.99 13.20 16.45
CA MET A 60 12.68 11.98 16.03
C MET A 60 12.62 11.76 14.51
N ALA A 61 11.54 12.20 13.84
CA ALA A 61 11.43 12.13 12.38
C ALA A 61 12.47 13.02 11.68
N LYS A 62 12.87 14.14 12.30
CA LYS A 62 13.95 15.02 11.81
C LYS A 62 15.33 14.37 11.86
N ALA A 63 15.51 13.33 12.68
CA ALA A 63 16.76 12.56 12.78
C ALA A 63 16.84 11.43 11.74
N PHE A 64 15.81 11.26 10.88
CA PHE A 64 15.80 10.24 9.85
C PHE A 64 17.00 10.39 8.91
N LYS A 65 17.72 9.28 8.73
CA LYS A 65 18.78 9.16 7.72
C LYS A 65 18.41 8.03 6.77
N PRO A 66 18.49 8.24 5.44
CA PRO A 66 18.31 7.17 4.48
C PRO A 66 19.23 5.99 4.80
N LEU A 67 18.72 4.76 4.66
CA LEU A 67 19.51 3.56 4.92
C LEU A 67 20.71 3.50 3.98
N GLY A 68 21.91 3.61 4.50
CA GLY A 68 23.16 3.34 3.77
C GLY A 68 23.26 1.85 3.38
N ALA A 69 24.15 1.52 2.44
CA ALA A 69 24.31 0.17 1.93
C ALA A 69 24.58 -0.88 3.03
N GLU A 70 25.34 -0.55 4.05
CA GLU A 70 25.65 -1.43 5.18
C GLU A 70 24.38 -1.75 6.00
N VAL A 71 23.53 -0.75 6.26
CA VAL A 71 22.28 -0.93 7.01
C VAL A 71 21.27 -1.72 6.18
N GLN A 72 21.22 -1.50 4.86
CA GLN A 72 20.39 -2.30 3.94
C GLN A 72 20.83 -3.78 3.96
N ALA A 73 22.15 -4.05 3.92
CA ALA A 73 22.69 -5.41 4.00
C ALA A 73 22.40 -6.07 5.36
N ALA A 74 22.56 -5.33 6.47
CA ALA A 74 22.23 -5.81 7.80
C ALA A 74 20.74 -6.12 7.96
N MET A 75 19.86 -5.28 7.38
CA MET A 75 18.42 -5.51 7.34
C MET A 75 18.10 -6.77 6.52
N ALA A 76 18.67 -6.90 5.30
CA ALA A 76 18.47 -8.07 4.46
C ALA A 76 18.87 -9.36 5.18
N LYS A 77 19.98 -9.37 5.92
CA LYS A 77 20.43 -10.52 6.72
C LYS A 77 19.41 -10.88 7.81
N ALA A 78 18.92 -9.90 8.57
CA ALA A 78 17.92 -10.14 9.62
C ALA A 78 16.60 -10.69 9.04
N LEU A 79 16.18 -10.17 7.88
CA LEU A 79 15.01 -10.66 7.16
C LEU A 79 15.22 -12.10 6.66
N ASP A 80 16.40 -12.45 6.16
CA ASP A 80 16.72 -13.80 5.68
C ASP A 80 16.62 -14.85 6.78
N GLU A 81 17.00 -14.53 8.01
CA GLU A 81 16.88 -15.42 9.17
C GLU A 81 15.40 -15.79 9.37
N TRP A 82 14.51 -14.79 9.40
CA TRP A 82 13.08 -15.02 9.52
C TRP A 82 12.48 -15.75 8.31
N PHE A 83 12.88 -15.40 7.08
CA PHE A 83 12.42 -16.05 5.86
C PHE A 83 12.78 -17.52 5.78
N ALA A 84 13.98 -17.88 6.26
CA ALA A 84 14.43 -19.28 6.34
C ALA A 84 13.50 -20.10 7.25
N GLU A 85 13.11 -19.57 8.39
CA GLU A 85 12.21 -20.22 9.35
C GLU A 85 10.76 -20.33 8.85
N HIS A 86 10.34 -19.41 7.95
CA HIS A 86 8.96 -19.32 7.45
C HIS A 86 8.78 -19.81 6.00
N ASN A 87 9.65 -20.71 5.54
CA ASN A 87 9.59 -21.33 4.21
C ASN A 87 9.66 -20.32 3.02
N ARG A 88 10.34 -19.18 3.22
CA ARG A 88 10.57 -18.17 2.17
C ARG A 88 11.92 -18.31 1.47
N GLY A 89 12.76 -19.27 1.90
CA GLY A 89 14.12 -19.50 1.40
C GLY A 89 15.17 -18.81 2.26
N LYS A 90 16.42 -19.24 2.09
CA LYS A 90 17.59 -18.71 2.78
C LYS A 90 18.47 -17.95 1.76
N GLY A 91 19.01 -16.80 2.14
CA GLY A 91 19.88 -16.01 1.28
C GLY A 91 19.14 -15.37 0.09
N THR A 92 17.85 -15.09 0.24
CA THR A 92 16.99 -14.55 -0.83
C THR A 92 16.66 -13.09 -0.66
N ALA A 93 16.80 -12.53 0.55
CA ALA A 93 16.41 -11.17 0.85
C ALA A 93 17.36 -10.14 0.24
N ARG A 94 16.79 -9.13 -0.38
CA ARG A 94 17.46 -7.92 -0.85
C ARG A 94 16.61 -6.71 -0.50
N VAL A 95 17.25 -5.65 0.00
CA VAL A 95 16.58 -4.40 0.36
C VAL A 95 17.13 -3.30 -0.54
N GLY A 96 16.26 -2.63 -1.26
CA GLY A 96 16.57 -1.43 -2.06
C GLY A 96 15.81 -0.22 -1.53
N VAL A 97 16.38 0.97 -1.69
CA VAL A 97 15.78 2.24 -1.25
C VAL A 97 15.68 3.21 -2.40
N HIS A 98 14.51 3.83 -2.57
CA HIS A 98 14.25 4.87 -3.55
C HIS A 98 13.59 6.07 -2.88
N ALA A 99 14.12 7.27 -3.10
CA ALA A 99 13.49 8.52 -2.66
C ALA A 99 12.61 9.04 -3.80
N ILE A 100 11.31 9.22 -3.55
CA ILE A 100 10.33 9.70 -4.54
C ILE A 100 9.40 10.69 -3.83
N ASP A 101 9.32 11.91 -4.33
CA ASP A 101 8.38 12.95 -3.85
C ASP A 101 8.42 13.18 -2.32
N GLY A 102 9.62 13.16 -1.73
CA GLY A 102 9.82 13.37 -0.29
C GLY A 102 9.59 12.14 0.59
N GLU A 103 9.17 11.03 0.01
CA GLU A 103 8.99 9.76 0.70
C GLU A 103 10.10 8.75 0.35
N TYR A 104 10.34 7.78 1.25
CA TYR A 104 11.35 6.74 1.08
C TYR A 104 10.67 5.39 0.88
N TYR A 105 10.84 4.83 -0.32
CA TYR A 105 10.31 3.53 -0.72
C TYR A 105 11.37 2.47 -0.53
N PHE A 106 11.08 1.48 0.28
CA PHE A 106 11.92 0.32 0.54
C PHE A 106 11.34 -0.89 -0.19
N ILE A 107 12.05 -1.41 -1.17
CA ILE A 107 11.68 -2.66 -1.85
C ILE A 107 12.38 -3.80 -1.13
N ILE A 108 11.60 -4.71 -0.58
CA ILE A 108 12.08 -5.94 0.04
C ILE A 108 11.79 -7.07 -0.93
N ARG A 109 12.84 -7.53 -1.59
CA ARG A 109 12.75 -8.65 -2.54
C ARG A 109 13.20 -9.93 -1.86
N HIS A 110 12.40 -10.98 -1.95
CA HIS A 110 12.68 -12.26 -1.32
C HIS A 110 12.01 -13.43 -2.06
N GLY A 111 12.29 -14.67 -1.65
CA GLY A 111 11.59 -15.84 -2.17
C GLY A 111 10.18 -15.95 -1.59
N ASP A 112 9.22 -16.39 -2.41
CA ASP A 112 7.91 -16.82 -1.92
C ASP A 112 7.93 -18.30 -1.52
N THR A 113 6.80 -18.89 -1.17
CA THR A 113 6.67 -20.30 -0.89
C THR A 113 7.06 -21.14 -2.12
N PHE A 114 7.61 -22.32 -1.86
CA PHE A 114 8.00 -23.23 -2.92
C PHE A 114 6.78 -23.65 -3.75
N THR A 115 6.88 -23.52 -5.06
CA THR A 115 5.76 -23.71 -5.99
C THR A 115 6.05 -24.83 -6.96
N ARG A 116 5.02 -25.62 -7.26
CA ARG A 116 5.03 -26.68 -8.25
C ARG A 116 4.02 -26.34 -9.36
N VAL A 117 4.52 -26.23 -10.60
CA VAL A 117 3.70 -25.91 -11.76
C VAL A 117 3.94 -26.94 -12.87
N ALA A 118 2.85 -27.46 -13.44
CA ALA A 118 2.96 -28.29 -14.63
C ALA A 118 3.26 -27.38 -15.85
N LYS A 119 4.27 -27.77 -16.66
CA LYS A 119 4.55 -27.16 -17.95
C LYS A 119 4.41 -28.18 -19.07
N VAL A 120 4.00 -27.75 -20.24
CA VAL A 120 3.96 -28.59 -21.44
C VAL A 120 5.24 -28.37 -22.24
N LYS A 121 5.93 -29.45 -22.56
CA LYS A 121 7.08 -29.47 -23.47
C LYS A 121 6.93 -30.66 -24.41
N GLU A 122 6.92 -30.40 -25.73
CA GLU A 122 6.82 -31.44 -26.76
C GLU A 122 5.64 -32.43 -26.52
N GLN A 123 4.46 -31.91 -26.21
CA GLN A 123 3.23 -32.66 -25.88
C GLN A 123 3.31 -33.52 -24.60
N LYS A 124 4.39 -33.41 -23.82
CA LYS A 124 4.55 -34.06 -22.53
C LYS A 124 4.39 -33.09 -21.39
N THR A 125 3.81 -33.55 -20.28
CA THR A 125 3.72 -32.79 -19.04
C THR A 125 5.00 -32.98 -18.23
N GLU A 126 5.70 -31.89 -17.95
CA GLU A 126 6.84 -31.84 -17.02
C GLU A 126 6.46 -31.01 -15.81
N MET A 127 6.99 -31.34 -14.64
CA MET A 127 6.78 -30.58 -13.41
C MET A 127 7.96 -29.66 -13.15
N LEU A 128 7.69 -28.35 -13.10
CA LEU A 128 8.64 -27.34 -12.71
C LEU A 128 8.49 -27.05 -11.21
N HIS A 129 9.58 -27.17 -10.48
CA HIS A 129 9.68 -26.87 -9.07
C HIS A 129 10.58 -25.65 -8.89
N PHE A 130 10.06 -24.57 -8.30
CA PHE A 130 10.85 -23.35 -8.10
C PHE A 130 10.29 -22.52 -6.96
N ARG A 131 11.08 -21.56 -6.53
CA ARG A 131 10.68 -20.54 -5.57
C ARG A 131 10.47 -19.22 -6.33
N PRO A 132 9.23 -18.72 -6.45
CA PRO A 132 8.99 -17.43 -7.07
C PRO A 132 9.68 -16.32 -6.30
N GLU A 133 10.12 -15.27 -7.00
CA GLU A 133 10.54 -14.02 -6.40
C GLU A 133 9.31 -13.18 -6.06
N LYS A 134 9.30 -12.55 -4.88
CA LYS A 134 8.25 -11.67 -4.40
C LYS A 134 8.86 -10.34 -3.97
N ASP A 135 8.14 -9.26 -4.26
CA ASP A 135 8.46 -7.91 -3.80
C ASP A 135 7.42 -7.46 -2.76
N ASP A 136 7.88 -7.15 -1.56
CA ASP A 136 7.11 -6.42 -0.54
C ASP A 136 7.64 -4.99 -0.45
N VAL A 137 6.83 -4.06 0.06
CA VAL A 137 7.19 -2.64 0.04
C VAL A 137 6.88 -1.99 1.39
N GLY A 138 7.86 -1.25 1.93
CA GLY A 138 7.66 -0.26 2.97
C GLY A 138 7.78 1.14 2.38
N VAL A 139 6.97 2.09 2.86
CA VAL A 139 7.07 3.50 2.48
C VAL A 139 7.08 4.33 3.74
N TYR A 140 8.18 5.02 4.00
CA TYR A 140 8.28 5.95 5.12
C TYR A 140 8.05 7.38 4.64
N SER A 141 7.10 8.07 5.27
CA SER A 141 6.85 9.49 5.10
C SER A 141 7.41 10.26 6.29
N PRO A 142 8.49 11.05 6.12
CA PRO A 142 9.00 11.89 7.21
C PRO A 142 8.01 12.97 7.64
N GLU A 143 7.22 13.51 6.71
CA GLU A 143 6.22 14.56 6.96
C GLU A 143 5.13 14.08 7.91
N LEU A 144 4.63 12.86 7.69
CA LEU A 144 3.56 12.24 8.51
C LEU A 144 4.11 11.45 9.69
N ASN A 145 5.43 11.27 9.78
CA ASN A 145 6.07 10.33 10.70
C ASN A 145 5.38 8.96 10.71
N GLU A 146 5.16 8.41 9.53
CA GLU A 146 4.38 7.19 9.32
C GLU A 146 5.13 6.22 8.40
N ILE A 147 5.01 4.91 8.67
CA ILE A 147 5.40 3.88 7.72
C ILE A 147 4.18 3.14 7.20
N ARG A 148 4.12 2.95 5.89
CA ARG A 148 3.10 2.17 5.19
C ARG A 148 3.72 0.89 4.68
N ILE A 149 3.11 -0.26 4.93
CA ILE A 149 3.67 -1.57 4.59
C ILE A 149 2.68 -2.33 3.69
N HIS A 150 3.19 -2.75 2.54
CA HIS A 150 2.52 -3.69 1.64
C HIS A 150 3.25 -5.03 1.70
N ALA A 151 2.62 -6.06 2.28
CA ALA A 151 3.13 -7.41 2.36
C ALA A 151 1.99 -8.43 2.43
N GLY A 152 2.26 -9.66 2.04
CA GLY A 152 1.24 -10.69 1.87
C GLY A 152 0.66 -11.20 3.19
N THR A 153 1.48 -11.32 4.23
CA THR A 153 1.07 -11.90 5.51
C THR A 153 1.21 -10.93 6.68
N LYS A 154 0.46 -11.17 7.74
CA LYS A 154 0.58 -10.41 8.99
C LYS A 154 1.98 -10.55 9.60
N GLY A 155 2.57 -11.77 9.54
CA GLY A 155 3.92 -12.01 10.06
C GLY A 155 4.98 -11.17 9.34
N GLU A 156 4.91 -11.08 8.00
CA GLU A 156 5.80 -10.24 7.19
C GLU A 156 5.63 -8.76 7.55
N ARG A 157 4.38 -8.26 7.71
CA ARG A 157 4.13 -6.87 8.09
C ARG A 157 4.65 -6.53 9.48
N ASP A 158 4.46 -7.43 10.45
CA ASP A 158 4.99 -7.26 11.82
C ASP A 158 6.52 -7.28 11.84
N LEU A 159 7.15 -8.15 11.07
CA LEU A 159 8.61 -8.20 10.90
C LEU A 159 9.14 -6.88 10.34
N TYR A 160 8.58 -6.42 9.21
CA TYR A 160 9.04 -5.19 8.56
C TYR A 160 8.83 -3.97 9.46
N ARG A 161 7.68 -3.86 10.12
CA ARG A 161 7.42 -2.78 11.06
C ARG A 161 8.51 -2.66 12.13
N ARG A 162 8.91 -3.80 12.70
CA ARG A 162 9.96 -3.86 13.74
C ARG A 162 11.35 -3.56 13.18
N GLU A 163 11.70 -4.16 12.05
CA GLU A 163 13.00 -3.95 11.42
C GLU A 163 13.17 -2.50 10.96
N PHE A 164 12.13 -1.88 10.38
CA PHE A 164 12.18 -0.46 10.05
C PHE A 164 12.31 0.42 11.29
N GLY A 165 11.55 0.17 12.34
CA GLY A 165 11.68 0.89 13.60
C GLY A 165 13.10 0.80 14.17
N LEU A 166 13.67 -0.40 14.20
CA LEU A 166 15.02 -0.64 14.70
C LEU A 166 16.08 0.03 13.82
N ARG A 167 16.01 -0.10 12.48
CA ARG A 167 17.05 0.37 11.58
C ARG A 167 17.01 1.88 11.31
N LEU A 168 15.81 2.47 11.30
CA LEU A 168 15.63 3.90 11.05
C LEU A 168 15.75 4.74 12.32
N PHE A 169 15.36 4.19 13.48
CA PHE A 169 15.20 4.94 14.72
C PHE A 169 15.85 4.29 15.95
N GLY A 170 16.44 3.11 15.81
CA GLY A 170 17.07 2.38 16.93
C GLY A 170 16.08 1.72 17.89
N ASP A 171 14.78 1.66 17.55
CA ASP A 171 13.71 1.15 18.40
C ASP A 171 12.75 0.24 17.61
N PRO A 172 12.71 -1.07 17.87
CA PRO A 172 11.85 -1.99 17.15
C PRO A 172 10.34 -1.73 17.36
N ASP A 173 9.97 -0.97 18.38
CA ASP A 173 8.59 -0.59 18.68
C ASP A 173 8.31 0.90 18.36
N TYR A 174 9.17 1.53 17.54
CA TYR A 174 8.98 2.92 17.10
C TYR A 174 7.64 3.12 16.39
N PHE A 175 7.28 2.22 15.48
CA PHE A 175 6.01 2.29 14.77
C PHE A 175 4.91 1.54 15.54
N SER A 176 3.82 2.26 15.81
CA SER A 176 2.72 1.77 16.64
C SER A 176 1.81 0.81 15.88
N LYS A 177 1.31 -0.24 16.58
CA LYS A 177 0.18 -1.06 16.12
C LYS A 177 -1.19 -0.47 16.48
N LYS A 178 -1.25 0.78 16.98
CA LYS A 178 -2.50 1.44 17.32
C LYS A 178 -3.40 1.56 16.06
N LYS A 179 -4.70 1.61 16.31
CA LYS A 179 -5.73 1.84 15.30
C LYS A 179 -5.43 3.18 14.59
N ALA A 180 -5.13 3.12 13.28
CA ALA A 180 -4.86 4.30 12.49
C ALA A 180 -6.16 4.95 11.99
N TYR A 181 -7.22 4.15 11.80
CA TYR A 181 -8.49 4.61 11.24
C TYR A 181 -9.66 4.29 12.17
N ALA A 182 -10.68 5.15 12.14
CA ALA A 182 -11.95 4.96 12.81
C ALA A 182 -13.09 5.01 11.77
N LEU A 183 -14.08 4.14 11.90
CA LEU A 183 -15.31 4.17 11.10
C LEU A 183 -16.53 4.46 11.99
N ASP A 184 -16.30 4.65 13.29
CA ASP A 184 -17.34 4.97 14.26
C ASP A 184 -18.13 6.26 13.94
N PRO A 185 -17.52 7.33 13.36
CA PRO A 185 -18.25 8.51 12.93
C PRO A 185 -19.39 8.22 11.94
N LEU A 186 -19.22 7.22 11.06
CA LEU A 186 -20.30 6.81 10.14
C LEU A 186 -21.54 6.28 10.86
N LEU A 187 -21.37 5.72 12.07
CA LEU A 187 -22.46 5.22 12.91
C LEU A 187 -23.05 6.33 13.78
N ALA A 188 -22.22 7.27 14.25
CA ALA A 188 -22.62 8.37 15.12
C ALA A 188 -23.31 9.51 14.34
N ASP A 189 -22.66 9.97 13.27
CA ASP A 189 -23.02 11.21 12.57
C ASP A 189 -23.66 10.92 11.20
N GLY A 190 -23.68 9.64 10.78
CA GLY A 190 -24.30 9.24 9.51
C GLY A 190 -23.64 9.89 8.29
N SER A 191 -24.43 10.59 7.46
CA SER A 191 -23.94 11.30 6.27
C SER A 191 -23.02 12.46 6.60
N ASP A 192 -23.16 13.09 7.76
CA ASP A 192 -22.36 14.25 8.17
C ASP A 192 -20.88 13.87 8.40
N ALA A 193 -20.61 12.60 8.73
CA ALA A 193 -19.26 12.06 8.78
C ALA A 193 -18.51 12.10 7.42
N LEU A 194 -19.23 12.36 6.32
CA LEU A 194 -18.65 12.49 4.97
C LEU A 194 -18.37 13.96 4.59
N ASN A 195 -18.43 14.89 5.55
CA ASN A 195 -18.10 16.29 5.30
C ASN A 195 -16.67 16.41 4.75
N VAL A 196 -16.51 17.21 3.71
CA VAL A 196 -15.24 17.47 3.03
C VAL A 196 -14.79 18.94 3.17
N GLU A 197 -15.45 19.70 4.03
CA GLU A 197 -15.14 21.11 4.27
C GLU A 197 -13.69 21.27 4.76
N GLY A 198 -12.92 22.12 4.11
CA GLY A 198 -11.51 22.31 4.42
C GLY A 198 -10.56 21.26 3.81
N CYS A 199 -11.05 20.27 3.07
CA CYS A 199 -10.22 19.19 2.49
C CYS A 199 -9.65 19.54 1.09
N GLY A 200 -9.20 20.76 0.87
CA GLY A 200 -8.55 21.21 -0.38
C GLY A 200 -9.46 21.03 -1.60
N ASP A 201 -8.98 20.31 -2.62
CA ASP A 201 -9.72 20.10 -3.87
C ASP A 201 -10.80 18.99 -3.78
N LEU A 202 -11.02 18.39 -2.61
CA LEU A 202 -12.06 17.37 -2.43
C LEU A 202 -13.43 18.01 -2.31
N GLU A 203 -14.32 17.76 -3.27
CA GLU A 203 -15.65 18.37 -3.35
C GLU A 203 -16.74 17.54 -2.69
N ARG A 204 -16.59 16.21 -2.71
CA ARG A 204 -17.61 15.29 -2.18
C ARG A 204 -17.03 13.91 -1.90
N ALA A 205 -17.46 13.32 -0.78
CA ALA A 205 -17.27 11.91 -0.44
C ALA A 205 -18.63 11.18 -0.44
N VAL A 206 -18.65 9.94 -0.94
CA VAL A 206 -19.87 9.12 -0.99
C VAL A 206 -19.54 7.72 -0.47
N LEU A 207 -20.28 7.24 0.52
CA LEU A 207 -20.18 5.88 1.01
C LEU A 207 -20.83 4.90 0.02
N ARG A 208 -20.03 3.98 -0.54
CA ARG A 208 -20.44 3.03 -1.59
C ARG A 208 -20.71 1.62 -1.07
N GLU A 209 -19.94 1.22 -0.08
CA GLU A 209 -20.01 -0.11 0.50
C GLU A 209 -19.56 -0.06 1.95
N TYR A 210 -20.19 -0.84 2.79
CA TYR A 210 -19.68 -1.13 4.12
C TYR A 210 -19.80 -2.62 4.45
N GLU A 211 -19.02 -3.03 5.46
CA GLU A 211 -19.04 -4.35 6.06
C GLU A 211 -19.17 -4.18 7.59
N VAL A 212 -20.22 -4.76 8.16
CA VAL A 212 -20.49 -4.77 9.60
C VAL A 212 -20.37 -6.20 10.09
N ALA A 213 -19.53 -6.43 11.09
CA ALA A 213 -19.44 -7.70 11.80
C ALA A 213 -20.23 -7.64 13.12
N PHE A 214 -20.99 -8.68 13.40
CA PHE A 214 -21.76 -8.85 14.62
C PHE A 214 -21.07 -9.84 15.54
N ASP A 215 -20.93 -9.48 16.79
CA ASP A 215 -20.22 -10.27 17.82
C ASP A 215 -21.21 -11.20 18.54
N ASN A 216 -21.90 -12.02 17.73
CA ASN A 216 -23.01 -12.90 18.18
C ASN A 216 -22.62 -14.38 18.25
N GLY A 217 -21.34 -14.72 18.11
CA GLY A 217 -20.83 -16.09 18.16
C GLY A 217 -21.02 -16.90 16.86
N PHE A 218 -21.68 -16.34 15.83
CA PHE A 218 -21.90 -16.98 14.53
C PHE A 218 -21.04 -16.39 13.42
N GLU A 219 -20.09 -15.49 13.73
CA GLU A 219 -19.24 -14.79 12.75
C GLU A 219 -20.07 -14.06 11.67
N GLU A 220 -21.26 -13.58 12.07
CA GLU A 220 -22.18 -12.92 11.16
C GLU A 220 -21.60 -11.63 10.60
N VAL A 221 -21.65 -11.47 9.26
CA VAL A 221 -21.19 -10.28 8.56
C VAL A 221 -22.28 -9.81 7.59
N VAL A 222 -22.61 -8.53 7.65
CA VAL A 222 -23.48 -7.86 6.68
C VAL A 222 -22.68 -6.93 5.79
N ILE A 223 -22.71 -7.19 4.48
CA ILE A 223 -22.12 -6.32 3.46
C ILE A 223 -23.25 -5.65 2.69
N ARG A 224 -23.21 -4.33 2.60
CA ARG A 224 -24.14 -3.54 1.81
C ARG A 224 -23.43 -2.68 0.80
N ARG A 225 -23.95 -2.65 -0.43
CA ARG A 225 -23.43 -1.81 -1.52
C ARG A 225 -24.57 -1.03 -2.19
N ALA A 226 -24.29 0.25 -2.49
CA ALA A 226 -25.18 1.11 -3.26
C ALA A 226 -24.39 2.15 -4.05
N ARG A 227 -25.05 2.93 -4.93
CA ARG A 227 -24.42 4.12 -5.55
C ARG A 227 -24.18 5.22 -4.52
N ASP A 228 -24.98 5.25 -3.49
CA ASP A 228 -24.92 6.09 -2.31
C ASP A 228 -25.69 5.35 -1.21
N ILE A 229 -25.01 4.97 -0.14
CA ILE A 229 -25.62 4.18 0.96
C ILE A 229 -26.64 5.04 1.72
N PHE A 230 -26.31 6.29 2.01
CA PHE A 230 -27.20 7.19 2.76
C PHE A 230 -28.38 7.61 1.91
N GLY A 231 -28.15 8.06 0.67
CA GLY A 231 -29.22 8.40 -0.26
C GLY A 231 -30.17 7.21 -0.54
N ALA A 232 -29.63 6.00 -0.67
CA ALA A 232 -30.43 4.79 -0.82
C ALA A 232 -31.26 4.45 0.44
N ALA A 233 -30.77 4.80 1.63
CA ALA A 233 -31.54 4.62 2.88
C ALA A 233 -32.70 5.61 2.96
N GLU A 234 -32.48 6.87 2.58
CA GLU A 234 -33.52 7.90 2.52
C GLU A 234 -34.62 7.62 1.50
N ALA A 235 -34.26 7.02 0.36
CA ALA A 235 -35.19 6.68 -0.70
C ALA A 235 -36.08 5.45 -0.40
N ARG A 236 -35.88 4.75 0.71
CA ARG A 236 -36.69 3.58 1.06
C ARG A 236 -38.09 3.96 1.51
N PRO A 237 -39.12 3.17 1.15
CA PRO A 237 -40.47 3.35 1.66
C PRO A 237 -40.55 3.22 3.18
N VAL A 238 -39.80 2.27 3.75
CA VAL A 238 -39.70 2.07 5.20
C VAL A 238 -38.38 2.66 5.67
N LYS A 239 -38.48 3.67 6.52
CA LYS A 239 -37.31 4.32 7.12
C LYS A 239 -36.59 3.36 8.07
N GLY A 240 -35.28 3.38 8.04
CA GLY A 240 -34.43 2.58 8.90
C GLY A 240 -32.99 3.09 8.82
N ASP A 241 -32.13 2.61 9.73
CA ASP A 241 -30.74 2.99 9.75
C ASP A 241 -30.05 2.65 8.41
N ALA A 242 -29.26 3.57 7.91
CA ALA A 242 -28.44 3.35 6.72
C ALA A 242 -27.40 2.25 6.96
N ILE A 243 -26.84 2.21 8.17
CA ILE A 243 -25.89 1.20 8.65
C ILE A 243 -26.53 0.51 9.87
N PRO A 244 -26.57 -0.84 9.93
CA PRO A 244 -27.17 -1.56 11.05
C PRO A 244 -26.49 -1.24 12.36
N ARG A 245 -27.26 -1.03 13.43
CA ARG A 245 -26.75 -0.87 14.79
C ARG A 245 -26.48 -2.22 15.44
N GLY A 246 -25.65 -2.20 16.49
CA GLY A 246 -25.33 -3.41 17.29
C GLY A 246 -24.19 -4.26 16.70
N GLY A 247 -23.67 -3.90 15.54
CA GLY A 247 -22.46 -4.48 14.99
C GLY A 247 -21.30 -3.46 14.93
N ARG A 248 -20.11 -3.94 14.62
CA ARG A 248 -18.90 -3.13 14.44
C ARG A 248 -18.57 -2.98 12.96
N LEU A 249 -18.44 -1.75 12.47
CA LEU A 249 -17.91 -1.50 11.14
C LEU A 249 -16.46 -2.01 11.07
N VAL A 250 -16.19 -2.86 10.07
CA VAL A 250 -14.86 -3.42 9.84
C VAL A 250 -14.24 -2.95 8.52
N ARG A 251 -15.09 -2.51 7.59
CA ARG A 251 -14.64 -2.00 6.29
C ARG A 251 -15.65 -0.99 5.74
N ALA A 252 -15.12 0.06 5.07
CA ALA A 252 -15.92 1.01 4.29
C ALA A 252 -15.21 1.36 2.99
N SER A 253 -15.98 1.58 1.93
CA SER A 253 -15.47 1.97 0.61
C SER A 253 -16.17 3.25 0.17
N PHE A 254 -15.38 4.20 -0.32
CA PHE A 254 -15.83 5.54 -0.69
C PHE A 254 -15.49 5.86 -2.14
N ASP A 255 -16.34 6.65 -2.79
CA ASP A 255 -16.00 7.37 -3.99
C ASP A 255 -15.76 8.85 -3.61
N LEU A 256 -14.54 9.34 -3.86
CA LEU A 256 -14.11 10.71 -3.61
C LEU A 256 -14.07 11.49 -4.92
N TYR A 257 -14.71 12.65 -4.95
CA TYR A 257 -14.81 13.51 -6.12
C TYR A 257 -13.96 14.77 -5.90
N PHE A 258 -12.99 14.97 -6.79
CA PHE A 258 -12.06 16.10 -6.73
C PHE A 258 -12.37 17.12 -7.83
N ALA A 259 -12.15 18.39 -7.55
CA ALA A 259 -12.31 19.50 -8.48
C ALA A 259 -11.60 19.22 -9.82
N GLY A 260 -12.29 19.51 -10.91
CA GLY A 260 -11.75 19.30 -12.26
C GLY A 260 -11.48 17.85 -12.68
N LYS A 261 -11.83 16.84 -11.87
CA LYS A 261 -11.66 15.41 -12.23
C LYS A 261 -13.00 14.80 -12.64
N LYS A 262 -13.04 14.20 -13.84
CA LYS A 262 -14.26 13.54 -14.37
C LYS A 262 -14.64 12.24 -13.64
N LYS A 263 -13.68 11.57 -13.00
CA LYS A 263 -13.90 10.26 -12.38
C LYS A 263 -13.60 10.33 -10.89
N ALA A 264 -14.49 9.74 -10.09
CA ALA A 264 -14.26 9.56 -8.67
C ALA A 264 -13.02 8.70 -8.40
N ARG A 265 -12.34 8.98 -7.29
CA ARG A 265 -11.27 8.16 -6.74
C ARG A 265 -11.85 7.20 -5.73
N LYS A 266 -11.53 5.92 -5.88
CA LYS A 266 -11.99 4.89 -4.96
C LYS A 266 -11.04 4.76 -3.80
N VAL A 267 -11.59 4.83 -2.60
CA VAL A 267 -10.87 4.63 -1.34
C VAL A 267 -11.57 3.55 -0.53
N GLN A 268 -10.81 2.64 0.07
CA GLN A 268 -11.34 1.64 0.97
C GLN A 268 -10.51 1.61 2.24
N ILE A 269 -11.19 1.68 3.36
CA ILE A 269 -10.62 1.51 4.70
C ILE A 269 -11.04 0.14 5.22
N ARG A 270 -10.09 -0.62 5.76
CA ARG A 270 -10.32 -1.80 6.57
C ARG A 270 -9.64 -1.61 7.92
N LEU A 271 -10.43 -1.68 8.97
CA LEU A 271 -9.90 -1.55 10.32
C LEU A 271 -8.97 -2.73 10.68
N PRO A 272 -7.95 -2.52 11.52
CA PRO A 272 -7.67 -1.26 12.25
C PRO A 272 -6.90 -0.21 11.45
N ASN A 273 -6.13 -0.56 10.42
CA ASN A 273 -5.12 0.33 9.84
C ASN A 273 -4.82 0.09 8.36
N THR A 274 -5.69 -0.62 7.62
CA THR A 274 -5.48 -0.83 6.18
C THR A 274 -6.21 0.21 5.37
N LEU A 275 -5.47 0.91 4.49
CA LEU A 275 -5.99 1.82 3.48
C LEU A 275 -5.69 1.29 2.08
N LYS A 276 -6.70 1.26 1.22
CA LYS A 276 -6.57 0.96 -0.20
C LYS A 276 -6.99 2.16 -1.02
N LEU A 277 -6.03 2.73 -1.74
CA LEU A 277 -6.24 3.86 -2.64
C LEU A 277 -6.41 3.39 -4.07
N GLY A 278 -7.31 4.00 -4.83
CA GLY A 278 -7.40 3.83 -6.28
C GLY A 278 -6.14 4.40 -6.96
N ARG A 279 -5.81 3.87 -8.13
CA ARG A 279 -4.71 4.42 -8.94
C ARG A 279 -4.92 5.92 -9.18
N HIS A 280 -3.85 6.69 -9.11
CA HIS A 280 -3.87 8.15 -9.28
C HIS A 280 -4.71 8.91 -8.27
N CYS A 281 -4.95 8.35 -7.09
CA CYS A 281 -5.51 9.10 -5.98
C CYS A 281 -4.45 10.06 -5.43
N ASP A 282 -4.86 11.26 -5.11
CA ASP A 282 -4.06 12.15 -4.29
C ASP A 282 -4.07 11.60 -2.85
N ALA A 283 -3.00 10.90 -2.51
CA ALA A 283 -2.91 10.21 -1.22
C ALA A 283 -2.91 11.19 -0.05
N GLN A 284 -2.29 12.36 -0.22
CA GLN A 284 -2.21 13.39 0.81
C GLN A 284 -3.58 13.97 1.14
N ALA A 285 -4.37 14.36 0.13
CA ALA A 285 -5.72 14.88 0.32
C ALA A 285 -6.65 13.83 0.98
N VAL A 286 -6.49 12.55 0.62
CA VAL A 286 -7.26 11.46 1.23
C VAL A 286 -6.85 11.25 2.68
N LEU A 287 -5.56 11.24 2.98
CA LEU A 287 -5.06 11.06 4.34
C LEU A 287 -5.51 12.22 5.25
N TRP A 288 -5.51 13.44 4.72
CA TRP A 288 -5.99 14.63 5.44
C TRP A 288 -7.49 14.57 5.72
N TRP A 289 -8.31 14.08 4.78
CA TRP A 289 -9.74 13.86 5.02
C TRP A 289 -10.01 12.75 6.05
N LEU A 290 -9.08 11.81 6.22
CA LEU A 290 -9.20 10.68 7.14
C LEU A 290 -8.62 10.97 8.54
N SER A 291 -7.85 12.04 8.71
CA SER A 291 -7.29 12.48 10.00
C SER A 291 -8.30 13.32 10.80
#